data_4ea849954f24b977e66a4183cb5c046d
#
_entry.id   4ea849954f24b977e66a4183cb5c046d
#
_cell.length_a   1.000
_cell.length_b   1.000
_cell.length_c   1.000
_cell.angle_alpha   90.00
_cell.angle_beta   90.00
_cell.angle_gamma   90.00
#
_symmetry.space_group_name_H-M   'P 1'
#
loop_
_entity.id
_entity.type
_entity.pdbx_description
1 polymer ?
#
loop_
_entity_poly.entity_id
_entity_poly.type
_entity_poly.pdbx_seq_one_letter_code
_entity_poly.pdbx_strand_id
1 'polypeptide(L)'
;MERLICVLVGYVFGLIQTGYLYGKKNGVDLRKKGSGNAGTTNALRTMGWKAGGVTLLGDCFKCVAAVVVVHMIYGKTHTDMMPLLSMYAGMGVVLGHNYPFYLKFKGGKGIAATAGLIISTTNIWIVLICLVAFIAIVATTRYVSLGSMTVVTIYLISVIVYGQHGGFHVENVAYLHEMYGIATFLMILAFWRHRANIKRLLSGTENKISVGGKDKK
;
A
#
# COMPACT_ATOMS: atom_id res chain seq x y z
N MET A 1 -20.43 13.59 3.86
CA MET A 1 -20.22 12.88 5.15
C MET A 1 -19.61 11.48 4.90
N GLU A 2 -20.10 10.74 3.91
CA GLU A 2 -19.71 9.36 3.57
C GLU A 2 -18.20 9.22 3.35
N ARG A 3 -17.59 10.15 2.60
CA ARG A 3 -16.14 10.20 2.32
C ARG A 3 -15.31 10.18 3.62
N LEU A 4 -15.69 11.03 4.58
CA LEU A 4 -15.00 11.12 5.86
C LEU A 4 -15.14 9.83 6.67
N ILE A 5 -16.34 9.25 6.70
CA ILE A 5 -16.58 7.96 7.38
C ILE A 5 -15.71 6.88 6.76
N CYS A 6 -15.63 6.79 5.43
CA CYS A 6 -14.78 5.82 4.74
C CYS A 6 -13.28 6.00 5.08
N VAL A 7 -12.79 7.26 5.13
CA VAL A 7 -11.41 7.53 5.58
C VAL A 7 -11.19 7.08 7.02
N LEU A 8 -12.13 7.36 7.92
CA LEU A 8 -12.02 6.98 9.34
C LEU A 8 -12.04 5.46 9.52
N VAL A 9 -12.97 4.77 8.85
CA VAL A 9 -13.01 3.29 8.81
C VAL A 9 -11.66 2.77 8.32
N GLY A 10 -11.20 3.26 7.18
CA GLY A 10 -9.91 2.86 6.62
C GLY A 10 -8.75 3.14 7.59
N TYR A 11 -8.71 4.32 8.22
CA TYR A 11 -7.64 4.67 9.14
C TYR A 11 -7.57 3.70 10.33
N VAL A 12 -8.72 3.32 10.90
CA VAL A 12 -8.79 2.34 12.00
C VAL A 12 -8.19 0.99 11.56
N PHE A 13 -8.56 0.46 10.40
CA PHE A 13 -7.93 -0.76 9.86
C PHE A 13 -6.44 -0.55 9.59
N GLY A 14 -6.04 0.62 9.12
CA GLY A 14 -4.65 1.00 8.87
C GLY A 14 -3.78 0.95 10.13
N LEU A 15 -4.36 1.21 11.30
CA LEU A 15 -3.66 1.12 12.59
C LEU A 15 -3.13 -0.28 12.89
N ILE A 16 -3.68 -1.34 12.30
CA ILE A 16 -3.16 -2.70 12.45
C ILE A 16 -1.80 -2.78 11.74
N GLN A 17 -0.72 -2.68 12.51
CA GLN A 17 0.66 -2.74 12.00
C GLN A 17 1.17 -4.17 12.08
N THR A 18 0.88 -4.99 11.05
CA THR A 18 1.15 -6.43 11.05
C THR A 18 2.61 -6.76 11.36
N GLY A 19 3.55 -6.07 10.71
CA GLY A 19 4.97 -6.30 10.95
C GLY A 19 5.42 -5.94 12.37
N TYR A 20 4.89 -4.84 12.93
CA TYR A 20 5.19 -4.48 14.32
C TYR A 20 4.60 -5.49 15.31
N LEU A 21 3.35 -5.90 15.12
CA LEU A 21 2.69 -6.87 15.99
C LEU A 21 3.38 -8.24 15.94
N TYR A 22 3.71 -8.71 14.73
CA TYR A 22 4.46 -9.96 14.53
C TYR A 22 5.85 -9.89 15.17
N GLY A 23 6.55 -8.78 14.97
CA GLY A 23 7.86 -8.54 15.59
C GLY A 23 7.78 -8.57 17.10
N LYS A 24 6.82 -7.82 17.69
CA LYS A 24 6.60 -7.78 19.16
C LYS A 24 6.33 -9.17 19.72
N LYS A 25 5.49 -9.98 19.05
CA LYS A 25 5.20 -11.37 19.46
C LYS A 25 6.47 -12.24 19.49
N ASN A 26 7.46 -11.94 18.63
CA ASN A 26 8.73 -12.65 18.54
C ASN A 26 9.90 -11.94 19.26
N GLY A 27 9.62 -11.01 20.18
CA GLY A 27 10.64 -10.30 20.95
C GLY A 27 11.49 -9.29 20.14
N VAL A 28 11.02 -8.88 18.93
CA VAL A 28 11.75 -8.00 18.03
C VAL A 28 10.97 -6.70 17.77
N ASP A 29 11.54 -5.55 18.11
CA ASP A 29 11.00 -4.27 17.62
C ASP A 29 11.63 -3.91 16.28
N LEU A 30 10.85 -4.09 15.19
CA LEU A 30 11.28 -3.80 13.81
C LEU A 30 11.70 -2.34 13.58
N ARG A 31 11.21 -1.42 14.42
CA ARG A 31 11.55 0.00 14.31
C ARG A 31 12.97 0.30 14.81
N LYS A 32 13.55 -0.64 15.56
CA LYS A 32 14.93 -0.56 16.11
C LYS A 32 15.92 -1.44 15.34
N LYS A 33 15.47 -2.19 14.31
CA LYS A 33 16.32 -3.12 13.55
C LYS A 33 16.23 -2.88 12.04
N GLY A 34 17.29 -3.22 11.32
CA GLY A 34 17.38 -3.09 9.87
C GLY A 34 17.20 -1.64 9.42
N SER A 35 16.20 -1.39 8.57
CA SER A 35 15.90 -0.03 8.09
C SER A 35 15.05 0.80 9.05
N GLY A 36 14.65 0.27 10.19
CA GLY A 36 13.74 0.92 11.13
C GLY A 36 12.29 1.03 10.67
N ASN A 37 11.94 0.47 9.53
CA ASN A 37 10.58 0.50 8.98
C ASN A 37 9.77 -0.71 9.45
N ALA A 38 8.49 -0.52 9.83
CA ALA A 38 7.62 -1.59 10.30
C ALA A 38 7.04 -2.49 9.17
N GLY A 39 7.39 -2.25 7.91
CA GLY A 39 6.80 -2.93 6.76
C GLY A 39 7.49 -4.22 6.33
N THR A 40 6.90 -4.86 5.33
CA THR A 40 7.24 -6.18 4.76
C THR A 40 8.72 -6.39 4.50
N THR A 41 9.38 -5.47 3.77
CA THR A 41 10.80 -5.62 3.38
C THR A 41 11.73 -5.64 4.58
N ASN A 42 11.44 -4.86 5.62
CA ASN A 42 12.24 -4.88 6.83
C ASN A 42 11.95 -6.13 7.68
N ALA A 43 10.70 -6.57 7.76
CA ALA A 43 10.33 -7.82 8.40
C ALA A 43 11.03 -9.01 7.76
N LEU A 44 11.04 -9.08 6.41
CA LEU A 44 11.77 -10.11 5.65
C LEU A 44 13.27 -10.09 5.96
N ARG A 45 13.88 -8.90 5.96
CA ARG A 45 15.32 -8.73 6.19
C ARG A 45 15.74 -9.11 7.61
N THR A 46 14.93 -8.79 8.61
CA THR A 46 15.30 -8.93 10.03
C THR A 46 14.83 -10.22 10.67
N MET A 47 13.74 -10.81 10.20
CA MET A 47 13.11 -12.00 10.79
C MET A 47 12.81 -13.11 9.77
N GLY A 48 13.26 -12.94 8.51
CA GLY A 48 13.13 -13.95 7.47
C GLY A 48 11.78 -13.96 6.74
N TRP A 49 11.63 -14.93 5.82
CA TRP A 49 10.56 -14.96 4.83
C TRP A 49 9.15 -15.10 5.44
N LYS A 50 9.01 -15.85 6.54
CA LYS A 50 7.72 -15.99 7.24
C LYS A 50 7.21 -14.65 7.75
N ALA A 51 8.09 -13.87 8.39
CA ALA A 51 7.74 -12.54 8.89
C ALA A 51 7.39 -11.58 7.74
N GLY A 52 8.16 -11.62 6.66
CA GLY A 52 7.88 -10.85 5.45
C GLY A 52 6.52 -11.21 4.85
N GLY A 53 6.24 -12.51 4.66
CA GLY A 53 4.97 -13.00 4.11
C GLY A 53 3.76 -12.63 4.97
N VAL A 54 3.83 -12.87 6.29
CA VAL A 54 2.74 -12.49 7.22
C VAL A 54 2.50 -10.98 7.19
N THR A 55 3.58 -10.18 7.15
CA THR A 55 3.46 -8.72 7.10
C THR A 55 2.82 -8.26 5.78
N LEU A 56 3.24 -8.83 4.65
CA LEU A 56 2.69 -8.52 3.34
C LEU A 56 1.18 -8.81 3.28
N LEU A 57 0.82 -10.04 3.63
CA LEU A 57 -0.57 -10.48 3.57
C LEU A 57 -1.45 -9.72 4.56
N GLY A 58 -1.01 -9.56 5.81
CA GLY A 58 -1.80 -8.83 6.79
C GLY A 58 -2.00 -7.36 6.44
N ASP A 59 -0.97 -6.68 5.91
CA ASP A 59 -1.10 -5.29 5.48
C ASP A 59 -1.91 -5.13 4.19
N CYS A 60 -1.92 -6.12 3.31
CA CYS A 60 -2.77 -6.17 2.13
C CYS A 60 -4.24 -6.43 2.53
N PHE A 61 -4.48 -7.50 3.29
CA PHE A 61 -5.84 -7.92 3.64
C PHE A 61 -6.56 -6.94 4.57
N LYS A 62 -5.87 -6.19 5.42
CA LYS A 62 -6.55 -5.14 6.21
C LYS A 62 -7.18 -4.06 5.33
N CYS A 63 -6.59 -3.77 4.15
CA CYS A 63 -7.18 -2.84 3.19
C CYS A 63 -8.41 -3.46 2.52
N VAL A 64 -8.31 -4.71 2.07
CA VAL A 64 -9.46 -5.46 1.54
C VAL A 64 -10.60 -5.48 2.56
N ALA A 65 -10.31 -5.78 3.83
CA ALA A 65 -11.32 -5.82 4.89
C ALA A 65 -11.98 -4.45 5.11
N ALA A 66 -11.22 -3.35 5.10
CA ALA A 66 -11.79 -2.01 5.21
C ALA A 66 -12.74 -1.68 4.05
N VAL A 67 -12.35 -2.03 2.82
CA VAL A 67 -13.21 -1.84 1.63
C VAL A 67 -14.47 -2.69 1.74
N VAL A 68 -14.37 -3.95 2.17
CA VAL A 68 -15.54 -4.81 2.41
C VAL A 68 -16.50 -4.20 3.42
N VAL A 69 -16.00 -3.67 4.55
CA VAL A 69 -16.84 -3.00 5.55
C VAL A 69 -17.56 -1.79 4.94
N VAL A 70 -16.87 -0.97 4.14
CA VAL A 70 -17.48 0.17 3.45
C VAL A 70 -18.56 -0.29 2.45
N HIS A 71 -18.33 -1.40 1.72
CA HIS A 71 -19.35 -2.00 0.87
C HIS A 71 -20.58 -2.51 1.66
N MET A 72 -20.38 -3.05 2.85
CA MET A 72 -21.50 -3.47 3.72
C MET A 72 -22.33 -2.27 4.18
N ILE A 73 -21.70 -1.10 4.42
CA ILE A 73 -22.38 0.11 4.89
C ILE A 73 -23.12 0.81 3.74
N TYR A 74 -22.47 0.99 2.60
CA TYR A 74 -22.92 1.88 1.53
C TYR A 74 -23.31 1.20 0.21
N GLY A 75 -22.97 -0.09 0.04
CA GLY A 75 -23.10 -0.77 -1.25
C GLY A 75 -24.52 -0.84 -1.81
N LYS A 76 -25.55 -0.78 -0.96
CA LYS A 76 -26.97 -0.79 -1.38
C LYS A 76 -27.52 0.62 -1.64
N THR A 77 -26.93 1.66 -1.06
CA THR A 77 -27.50 3.02 -1.04
C THR A 77 -26.72 4.01 -1.90
N HIS A 78 -25.44 3.69 -2.23
CA HIS A 78 -24.54 4.60 -2.94
C HIS A 78 -23.82 3.88 -4.08
N THR A 79 -24.53 3.12 -4.90
CA THR A 79 -23.96 2.22 -5.93
C THR A 79 -23.03 2.96 -6.91
N ASP A 80 -23.43 4.10 -7.45
CA ASP A 80 -22.59 4.91 -8.37
C ASP A 80 -21.34 5.49 -7.68
N MET A 81 -21.42 5.74 -6.38
CA MET A 81 -20.30 6.32 -5.60
C MET A 81 -19.38 5.26 -5.01
N MET A 82 -19.74 3.97 -5.06
CA MET A 82 -18.99 2.90 -4.38
C MET A 82 -17.53 2.80 -4.79
N PRO A 83 -17.12 2.92 -6.07
CA PRO A 83 -15.71 2.92 -6.44
C PRO A 83 -14.92 4.03 -5.75
N LEU A 84 -15.49 5.24 -5.68
CA LEU A 84 -14.90 6.37 -4.97
C LEU A 84 -14.80 6.13 -3.46
N LEU A 85 -15.87 5.65 -2.82
CA LEU A 85 -15.89 5.35 -1.38
C LEU A 85 -14.87 4.28 -1.00
N SER A 86 -14.70 3.27 -1.85
CA SER A 86 -13.66 2.24 -1.71
C SER A 86 -12.25 2.84 -1.76
N MET A 87 -12.01 3.80 -2.64
CA MET A 87 -10.72 4.51 -2.69
C MET A 87 -10.48 5.38 -1.45
N TYR A 88 -11.50 6.04 -0.91
CA TYR A 88 -11.41 6.77 0.36
C TYR A 88 -11.07 5.83 1.54
N ALA A 89 -11.70 4.65 1.59
CA ALA A 89 -11.38 3.64 2.60
C ALA A 89 -9.91 3.20 2.48
N GLY A 90 -9.46 2.86 1.28
CA GLY A 90 -8.07 2.46 1.03
C GLY A 90 -7.07 3.57 1.34
N MET A 91 -7.37 4.82 0.99
CA MET A 91 -6.58 5.99 1.38
C MET A 91 -6.47 6.09 2.91
N GLY A 92 -7.58 5.92 3.63
CA GLY A 92 -7.60 5.86 5.10
C GLY A 92 -6.67 4.77 5.63
N VAL A 93 -6.72 3.55 5.06
CA VAL A 93 -5.83 2.44 5.45
C VAL A 93 -4.36 2.80 5.24
N VAL A 94 -4.01 3.40 4.10
CA VAL A 94 -2.62 3.82 3.83
C VAL A 94 -2.17 4.88 4.81
N LEU A 95 -3.02 5.87 5.14
CA LEU A 95 -2.74 6.91 6.12
C LEU A 95 -2.54 6.31 7.53
N GLY A 96 -3.43 5.43 7.98
CA GLY A 96 -3.32 4.75 9.28
C GLY A 96 -2.09 3.86 9.37
N HIS A 97 -1.71 3.21 8.25
CA HIS A 97 -0.49 2.42 8.18
C HIS A 97 0.78 3.29 8.20
N ASN A 98 0.77 4.44 7.53
CA ASN A 98 1.93 5.33 7.46
C ASN A 98 2.11 6.15 8.74
N TYR A 99 1.01 6.52 9.38
CA TYR A 99 0.95 7.44 10.50
C TYR A 99 0.09 6.93 11.67
N PRO A 100 0.40 5.75 12.24
CA PRO A 100 -0.34 5.22 13.37
C PRO A 100 -0.07 6.07 14.61
N PHE A 101 -1.10 6.67 15.21
CA PHE A 101 -0.95 7.61 16.33
C PHE A 101 -0.25 6.96 17.54
N TYR A 102 -0.59 5.72 17.88
CA TYR A 102 -0.02 5.00 19.01
C TYR A 102 1.46 4.62 18.83
N LEU A 103 2.00 4.68 17.62
CA LEU A 103 3.43 4.55 17.32
C LEU A 103 4.11 5.91 17.06
N LYS A 104 3.56 6.99 17.61
CA LYS A 104 4.06 8.36 17.44
C LYS A 104 4.17 8.73 15.95
N PHE A 105 3.18 8.31 15.14
CA PHE A 105 3.10 8.53 13.69
C PHE A 105 4.28 7.95 12.88
N LYS A 106 4.97 6.93 13.41
CA LYS A 106 6.11 6.26 12.77
C LYS A 106 5.72 4.85 12.33
N GLY A 107 4.96 4.75 11.26
CA GLY A 107 4.53 3.49 10.63
C GLY A 107 5.35 3.08 9.41
N GLY A 108 4.78 2.21 8.59
CA GLY A 108 5.34 1.73 7.33
C GLY A 108 5.30 2.76 6.20
N LYS A 109 5.40 2.27 4.95
CA LYS A 109 5.33 3.09 3.74
C LYS A 109 4.04 2.92 2.94
N GLY A 110 3.18 2.00 3.34
CA GLY A 110 1.86 1.80 2.79
C GLY A 110 1.78 0.94 1.53
N ILE A 111 2.88 0.42 0.99
CA ILE A 111 2.87 -0.28 -0.31
C ILE A 111 2.03 -1.57 -0.27
N ALA A 112 2.16 -2.39 0.78
CA ALA A 112 1.33 -3.59 0.92
C ALA A 112 -0.16 -3.24 1.12
N ALA A 113 -0.47 -2.16 1.84
CA ALA A 113 -1.83 -1.64 1.95
C ALA A 113 -2.34 -1.12 0.60
N THR A 114 -1.50 -0.43 -0.19
CA THR A 114 -1.85 -0.01 -1.55
C THR A 114 -2.07 -1.22 -2.48
N ALA A 115 -1.33 -2.32 -2.33
CA ALA A 115 -1.63 -3.55 -3.07
C ALA A 115 -3.03 -4.08 -2.74
N GLY A 116 -3.45 -4.04 -1.47
CA GLY A 116 -4.83 -4.36 -1.08
C GLY A 116 -5.86 -3.42 -1.68
N LEU A 117 -5.55 -2.12 -1.80
CA LEU A 117 -6.40 -1.15 -2.47
C LEU A 117 -6.54 -1.48 -3.98
N ILE A 118 -5.43 -1.76 -4.67
CA ILE A 118 -5.44 -2.16 -6.08
C ILE A 118 -6.33 -3.38 -6.29
N ILE A 119 -6.17 -4.41 -5.46
CA ILE A 119 -6.98 -5.65 -5.52
C ILE A 119 -8.48 -5.35 -5.30
N SER A 120 -8.80 -4.42 -4.41
CA SER A 120 -10.20 -4.14 -4.03
C SER A 120 -10.92 -3.17 -4.96
N THR A 121 -10.20 -2.40 -5.77
CA THR A 121 -10.78 -1.27 -6.54
C THR A 121 -10.55 -1.37 -8.04
N THR A 122 -9.78 -2.35 -8.51
CA THR A 122 -9.48 -2.52 -9.93
C THR A 122 -9.77 -3.94 -10.42
N ASN A 123 -9.64 -4.16 -11.72
CA ASN A 123 -9.80 -5.47 -12.33
C ASN A 123 -8.51 -6.30 -12.24
N ILE A 124 -8.65 -7.61 -12.49
CA ILE A 124 -7.53 -8.56 -12.40
C ILE A 124 -6.34 -8.19 -13.31
N TRP A 125 -6.58 -7.60 -14.48
CA TRP A 125 -5.52 -7.24 -15.42
C TRP A 125 -4.62 -6.14 -14.85
N ILE A 126 -5.20 -5.12 -14.21
CA ILE A 126 -4.44 -4.05 -13.53
C ILE A 126 -3.63 -4.64 -12.37
N VAL A 127 -4.23 -5.55 -11.59
CA VAL A 127 -3.52 -6.27 -10.52
C VAL A 127 -2.32 -7.03 -11.06
N LEU A 128 -2.50 -7.78 -12.16
CA LEU A 128 -1.43 -8.55 -12.79
C LEU A 128 -0.34 -7.65 -13.37
N ILE A 129 -0.69 -6.55 -14.04
CA ILE A 129 0.29 -5.58 -14.56
C ILE A 129 1.15 -5.02 -13.41
N CYS A 130 0.53 -4.58 -12.31
CA CYS A 130 1.24 -4.08 -11.14
C CYS A 130 2.15 -5.15 -10.52
N LEU A 131 1.66 -6.39 -10.39
CA LEU A 131 2.42 -7.50 -9.82
C LEU A 131 3.62 -7.88 -10.70
N VAL A 132 3.40 -8.04 -12.01
CA VAL A 132 4.45 -8.39 -12.96
C VAL A 132 5.52 -7.29 -13.01
N ALA A 133 5.11 -6.02 -13.08
CA ALA A 133 6.04 -4.89 -13.06
C ALA A 133 6.87 -4.86 -11.78
N PHE A 134 6.25 -5.09 -10.61
CA PHE A 134 6.96 -5.16 -9.34
C PHE A 134 8.00 -6.29 -9.34
N ILE A 135 7.56 -7.50 -9.72
CA ILE A 135 8.45 -8.68 -9.74
C ILE A 135 9.60 -8.47 -10.73
N ALA A 136 9.32 -7.99 -11.94
CA ALA A 136 10.34 -7.75 -12.97
C ALA A 136 11.41 -6.76 -12.49
N ILE A 137 11.00 -5.64 -11.91
CA ILE A 137 11.93 -4.63 -11.39
C ILE A 137 12.74 -5.17 -10.22
N VAL A 138 12.08 -5.85 -9.26
CA VAL A 138 12.80 -6.40 -8.10
C VAL A 138 13.73 -7.54 -8.51
N ALA A 139 13.33 -8.40 -9.44
CA ALA A 139 14.16 -9.50 -9.93
C ALA A 139 15.42 -9.00 -10.66
N THR A 140 15.29 -7.96 -11.48
CA THR A 140 16.40 -7.42 -12.27
C THR A 140 17.32 -6.49 -11.48
N THR A 141 16.74 -5.58 -10.67
CA THR A 141 17.49 -4.54 -9.96
C THR A 141 17.83 -4.91 -8.52
N ARG A 142 17.07 -5.81 -7.91
CA ARG A 142 17.07 -6.13 -6.47
C ARG A 142 16.62 -4.96 -5.57
N TYR A 143 16.07 -3.87 -6.14
CA TYR A 143 15.59 -2.70 -5.39
C TYR A 143 14.07 -2.73 -5.21
N VAL A 144 13.62 -3.16 -4.02
CA VAL A 144 12.19 -3.16 -3.67
C VAL A 144 11.58 -1.75 -3.69
N SER A 145 12.37 -0.74 -3.31
CA SER A 145 11.90 0.66 -3.32
C SER A 145 11.58 1.16 -4.73
N LEU A 146 12.38 0.77 -5.73
CA LEU A 146 12.13 1.11 -7.12
C LEU A 146 10.84 0.45 -7.62
N GLY A 147 10.68 -0.87 -7.40
CA GLY A 147 9.46 -1.59 -7.73
C GLY A 147 8.22 -0.99 -7.06
N SER A 148 8.34 -0.57 -5.79
CA SER A 148 7.24 0.07 -5.06
C SER A 148 6.79 1.39 -5.68
N MET A 149 7.72 2.26 -6.06
CA MET A 149 7.41 3.54 -6.70
C MET A 149 6.83 3.33 -8.10
N THR A 150 7.32 2.37 -8.86
CA THR A 150 6.76 2.01 -10.17
C THR A 150 5.32 1.52 -10.04
N VAL A 151 5.01 0.65 -9.08
CA VAL A 151 3.63 0.15 -8.89
C VAL A 151 2.64 1.27 -8.62
N VAL A 152 2.98 2.22 -7.74
CA VAL A 152 2.04 3.33 -7.45
C VAL A 152 1.87 4.28 -8.63
N THR A 153 2.90 4.41 -9.48
CA THR A 153 2.80 5.18 -10.74
C THR A 153 1.94 4.45 -11.77
N ILE A 154 2.14 3.14 -11.96
CA ILE A 154 1.29 2.31 -12.82
C ILE A 154 -0.16 2.35 -12.33
N TYR A 155 -0.38 2.26 -11.01
CA TYR A 155 -1.73 2.33 -10.45
C TYR A 155 -2.41 3.66 -10.79
N LEU A 156 -1.75 4.81 -10.62
CA LEU A 156 -2.30 6.11 -11.02
C LEU A 156 -2.69 6.14 -12.50
N ILE A 157 -1.77 5.73 -13.38
CA ILE A 157 -2.03 5.69 -14.84
C ILE A 157 -3.21 4.77 -15.13
N SER A 158 -3.25 3.60 -14.50
CA SER A 158 -4.34 2.63 -14.67
C SER A 158 -5.69 3.18 -14.20
N VAL A 159 -5.74 3.89 -13.06
CA VAL A 159 -6.97 4.50 -12.57
C VAL A 159 -7.50 5.56 -13.54
N ILE A 160 -6.61 6.39 -14.10
CA ILE A 160 -7.00 7.40 -15.09
C ILE A 160 -7.51 6.73 -16.38
N VAL A 161 -6.72 5.84 -16.96
CA VAL A 161 -7.07 5.17 -18.24
C VAL A 161 -8.34 4.33 -18.07
N TYR A 162 -8.42 3.53 -17.02
CA TYR A 162 -9.59 2.67 -16.77
C TYR A 162 -10.85 3.49 -16.51
N GLY A 163 -10.73 4.62 -15.80
CA GLY A 163 -11.84 5.54 -15.56
C GLY A 163 -12.33 6.24 -16.83
N GLN A 164 -11.39 6.71 -17.68
CA GLN A 164 -11.74 7.36 -18.96
C GLN A 164 -12.46 6.41 -19.95
N HIS A 165 -12.23 5.10 -19.83
CA HIS A 165 -12.90 4.07 -20.65
C HIS A 165 -14.13 3.47 -19.94
N GLY A 166 -14.67 4.12 -18.91
CA GLY A 166 -15.90 3.69 -18.21
C GLY A 166 -15.73 2.45 -17.34
N GLY A 167 -14.52 1.99 -17.08
CA GLY A 167 -14.24 0.73 -16.39
C GLY A 167 -14.73 0.70 -14.93
N PHE A 168 -14.88 1.85 -14.27
CA PHE A 168 -15.43 1.93 -12.92
C PHE A 168 -16.96 1.95 -12.88
N HIS A 169 -17.63 2.07 -14.02
CA HIS A 169 -19.11 2.21 -14.13
C HIS A 169 -19.64 3.36 -13.27
N VAL A 170 -18.91 4.48 -13.21
CA VAL A 170 -19.27 5.71 -12.49
C VAL A 170 -19.83 6.70 -13.50
N GLU A 171 -21.10 7.11 -13.31
CA GLU A 171 -21.77 8.06 -14.20
C GLU A 171 -21.38 9.51 -13.89
N ASN A 172 -21.17 9.81 -12.60
CA ASN A 172 -20.81 11.16 -12.17
C ASN A 172 -19.30 11.42 -12.38
N VAL A 173 -18.99 12.22 -13.39
CA VAL A 173 -17.61 12.61 -13.75
C VAL A 173 -16.85 13.25 -12.60
N ALA A 174 -17.53 13.96 -11.68
CA ALA A 174 -16.88 14.53 -10.51
C ALA A 174 -16.29 13.43 -9.58
N TYR A 175 -16.95 12.28 -9.48
CA TYR A 175 -16.43 11.15 -8.70
C TYR A 175 -15.17 10.56 -9.33
N LEU A 176 -15.10 10.49 -10.66
CA LEU A 176 -13.87 10.06 -11.37
C LEU A 176 -12.71 11.02 -11.09
N HIS A 177 -12.96 12.33 -11.15
CA HIS A 177 -11.91 13.31 -10.86
C HIS A 177 -11.43 13.23 -9.41
N GLU A 178 -12.31 12.98 -8.44
CA GLU A 178 -11.91 12.72 -7.06
C GLU A 178 -11.06 11.46 -6.95
N MET A 179 -11.42 10.37 -7.66
CA MET A 179 -10.63 9.13 -7.69
C MET A 179 -9.23 9.35 -8.26
N TYR A 180 -9.10 10.15 -9.32
CA TYR A 180 -7.79 10.55 -9.87
C TYR A 180 -6.99 11.36 -8.87
N GLY A 181 -7.64 12.27 -8.15
CA GLY A 181 -7.03 13.05 -7.06
C GLY A 181 -6.50 12.16 -5.94
N ILE A 182 -7.29 11.15 -5.50
CA ILE A 182 -6.87 10.20 -4.48
C ILE A 182 -5.67 9.36 -4.95
N ALA A 183 -5.71 8.83 -6.18
CA ALA A 183 -4.60 8.04 -6.73
C ALA A 183 -3.31 8.88 -6.84
N THR A 184 -3.44 10.14 -7.28
CA THR A 184 -2.32 11.10 -7.34
C THR A 184 -1.76 11.37 -5.94
N PHE A 185 -2.63 11.65 -4.97
CA PHE A 185 -2.21 11.85 -3.57
C PHE A 185 -1.46 10.65 -3.02
N LEU A 186 -1.95 9.44 -3.25
CA LEU A 186 -1.31 8.20 -2.78
C LEU A 186 0.06 7.98 -3.44
N MET A 187 0.18 8.28 -4.74
CA MET A 187 1.47 8.24 -5.43
C MET A 187 2.45 9.24 -4.80
N ILE A 188 2.07 10.50 -4.64
CA ILE A 188 2.92 11.54 -4.03
C ILE A 188 3.32 11.13 -2.61
N LEU A 189 2.37 10.65 -1.82
CA LEU A 189 2.62 10.17 -0.47
C LEU A 189 3.63 9.01 -0.45
N ALA A 190 3.50 8.04 -1.38
CA ALA A 190 4.43 6.93 -1.50
C ALA A 190 5.85 7.41 -1.85
N PHE A 191 5.99 8.33 -2.81
CA PHE A 191 7.29 8.94 -3.15
C PHE A 191 7.88 9.68 -1.94
N TRP A 192 7.07 10.47 -1.23
CA TRP A 192 7.50 11.13 0.00
C TRP A 192 7.98 10.14 1.07
N ARG A 193 7.25 9.04 1.27
CA ARG A 193 7.67 7.97 2.20
C ARG A 193 8.93 7.23 1.74
N HIS A 194 9.26 7.30 0.45
CA HIS A 194 10.47 6.74 -0.14
C HIS A 194 11.62 7.74 -0.32
N ARG A 195 11.51 8.99 0.13
CA ARG A 195 12.54 10.02 -0.08
C ARG A 195 13.96 9.60 0.33
N ALA A 196 14.11 8.86 1.44
CA ALA A 196 15.41 8.33 1.85
C ALA A 196 15.91 7.21 0.93
N ASN A 197 15.00 6.41 0.34
CA ASN A 197 15.36 5.41 -0.66
C ASN A 197 15.77 6.08 -1.97
N ILE A 198 15.03 7.11 -2.40
CA ILE A 198 15.35 7.88 -3.61
C ILE A 198 16.76 8.47 -3.48
N LYS A 199 17.09 9.08 -2.34
CA LYS A 199 18.44 9.58 -2.08
C LYS A 199 19.51 8.49 -2.23
N ARG A 200 19.27 7.29 -1.67
CA ARG A 200 20.18 6.15 -1.80
C ARG A 200 20.23 5.56 -3.20
N LEU A 201 19.12 5.52 -3.93
CA LEU A 201 19.10 5.10 -5.34
C LEU A 201 19.98 6.01 -6.21
N LEU A 202 19.82 7.32 -6.04
CA LEU A 202 20.62 8.32 -6.78
C LEU A 202 22.11 8.28 -6.43
N SER A 203 22.47 7.91 -5.20
CA SER A 203 23.87 7.77 -4.77
C SER A 203 24.43 6.35 -4.96
N GLY A 204 23.67 5.41 -5.55
CA GLY A 204 24.12 4.02 -5.76
C GLY A 204 24.23 3.19 -4.46
N THR A 205 23.69 3.67 -3.33
CA THR A 205 23.83 3.05 -1.99
C THR A 205 22.54 2.41 -1.48
N GLU A 206 21.55 2.20 -2.35
CA GLU A 206 20.28 1.59 -1.94
C GLU A 206 20.46 0.10 -1.57
N ASN A 207 19.76 -0.30 -0.51
CA ASN A 207 19.81 -1.67 0.00
C ASN A 207 19.14 -2.64 -0.97
N LYS A 208 19.90 -3.55 -1.54
CA LYS A 208 19.39 -4.66 -2.34
C LYS A 208 18.70 -5.69 -1.46
N ILE A 209 17.65 -6.34 -2.01
CA ILE A 209 17.07 -7.52 -1.36
C ILE A 209 17.99 -8.72 -1.60
N SER A 210 18.29 -9.48 -0.52
CA SER A 210 18.99 -10.74 -0.63
C SER A 210 17.98 -11.85 -0.86
N VAL A 211 18.08 -12.56 -1.98
CA VAL A 211 17.30 -13.76 -2.28
C VAL A 211 18.16 -14.95 -1.91
N GLY A 212 17.94 -15.50 -0.72
CA GLY A 212 18.70 -16.63 -0.20
C GLY A 212 19.92 -16.22 0.64
N GLY A 213 19.85 -16.51 1.92
CA GLY A 213 20.75 -16.23 3.04
C GLY A 213 22.28 -16.39 2.89
N LYS A 214 22.89 -15.87 1.86
CA LYS A 214 24.34 -15.84 1.64
C LYS A 214 24.79 -14.44 1.23
N ASP A 215 24.67 -13.47 2.11
CA ASP A 215 25.47 -12.24 2.10
C ASP A 215 25.56 -11.73 3.53
N LYS A 216 26.15 -12.54 4.41
CA LYS A 216 26.82 -12.06 5.62
C LYS A 216 28.29 -11.87 5.24
N LYS A 217 28.65 -10.66 4.85
CA LYS A 217 29.99 -10.12 5.06
C LYS A 217 29.85 -8.69 5.51
#